data_82ce8d9492b9ae041721804fc08552f0
#
_entry.id   82ce8d9492b9ae041721804fc08552f0
#
_cell.length_a   1.000
_cell.length_b   1.000
_cell.length_c   1.000
_cell.angle_alpha   90.00
_cell.angle_beta   90.00
_cell.angle_gamma   90.00
#
_symmetry.space_group_name_H-M   'P 1'
#
loop_
_entity.id
_entity.type
_entity.pdbx_description
1 polymer ?
#
loop_
_entity_poly.entity_id
_entity_poly.type
_entity_poly.pdbx_seq_one_letter_code
_entity_poly.pdbx_strand_id
1 'polypeptide(L)'
;MALGDLEREVMTVLWDAAEPLTVRQVHESLSRDRDLAYTTVMTVLDRLAKKSVVVQQKADRAYRYVPAQSREEMTAAVMLDALSATPDKDAALAYFVGQLSPAALQAAIEAARKG
;
A
#
# COMPACT_ATOMS: atom_id res chain seq x y z
N MET A 1 2.61 6.59 -6.62
CA MET A 1 1.28 7.07 -6.19
C MET A 1 1.29 7.39 -4.69
N ALA A 2 0.98 8.62 -4.35
CA ALA A 2 0.94 9.02 -2.94
C ALA A 2 -0.44 8.70 -2.35
N LEU A 3 -0.44 8.12 -1.15
CA LEU A 3 -1.66 7.86 -0.41
C LEU A 3 -1.80 8.85 0.73
N GLY A 4 -3.03 9.27 1.01
CA GLY A 4 -3.34 10.05 2.20
C GLY A 4 -3.14 9.21 3.47
N ASP A 5 -3.13 9.87 4.62
CA ASP A 5 -2.88 9.19 5.90
C ASP A 5 -3.92 8.13 6.19
N LEU A 6 -5.20 8.44 6.01
CA LEU A 6 -6.27 7.48 6.26
C LEU A 6 -6.25 6.34 5.23
N GLU A 7 -5.94 6.65 3.97
CA GLU A 7 -5.78 5.62 2.95
C GLU A 7 -4.68 4.63 3.33
N ARG A 8 -3.56 5.11 3.85
CA ARG A 8 -2.47 4.25 4.33
C ARG A 8 -2.89 3.37 5.48
N GLU A 9 -3.66 3.91 6.43
CA GLU A 9 -4.16 3.12 7.55
C GLU A 9 -5.10 2.03 7.09
N VAL A 10 -5.98 2.33 6.15
CA VAL A 10 -6.88 1.33 5.56
C VAL A 10 -6.08 0.22 4.88
N MET A 11 -5.07 0.61 4.10
CA MET A 11 -4.21 -0.37 3.43
C MET A 11 -3.47 -1.25 4.43
N THR A 12 -2.99 -0.69 5.54
CA THR A 12 -2.32 -1.46 6.59
C THR A 12 -3.25 -2.52 7.16
N VAL A 13 -4.51 -2.16 7.42
CA VAL A 13 -5.50 -3.11 7.91
C VAL A 13 -5.71 -4.26 6.91
N LEU A 14 -5.82 -3.92 5.62
CA LEU A 14 -6.03 -4.92 4.58
C LEU A 14 -4.81 -5.83 4.39
N TRP A 15 -3.60 -5.27 4.44
CA TRP A 15 -2.38 -6.07 4.31
C TRP A 15 -2.17 -7.01 5.49
N ASP A 16 -2.56 -6.59 6.70
CA ASP A 16 -2.39 -7.41 7.90
C ASP A 16 -3.47 -8.50 8.01
N ALA A 17 -4.54 -8.39 7.23
CA ALA A 17 -5.63 -9.36 7.26
C ALA A 17 -5.29 -10.61 6.46
N ALA A 18 -5.67 -11.77 6.99
CA ALA A 18 -5.49 -13.05 6.30
C ALA A 18 -6.50 -13.26 5.17
N GLU A 19 -7.60 -12.53 5.21
CA GLU A 19 -8.72 -12.70 4.27
C GLU A 19 -9.25 -11.34 3.80
N PRO A 20 -9.98 -11.31 2.68
CA PRO A 20 -10.65 -10.08 2.28
C PRO A 20 -11.58 -9.57 3.38
N LEU A 21 -11.67 -8.25 3.53
CA LEU A 21 -12.44 -7.61 4.59
C LEU A 21 -13.61 -6.80 4.03
N THR A 22 -14.70 -6.78 4.79
CA THR A 22 -15.83 -5.89 4.51
C THR A 22 -15.54 -4.49 5.04
N VAL A 23 -16.34 -3.51 4.60
CA VAL A 23 -16.25 -2.14 5.14
C VAL A 23 -16.39 -2.15 6.66
N ARG A 24 -17.35 -2.93 7.17
CA ARG A 24 -17.59 -3.03 8.62
C ARG A 24 -16.35 -3.49 9.36
N GLN A 25 -15.69 -4.53 8.86
CA GLN A 25 -14.49 -5.08 9.50
C GLN A 25 -13.34 -4.06 9.52
N VAL A 26 -13.15 -3.35 8.41
CA VAL A 26 -12.14 -2.29 8.34
C VAL A 26 -12.47 -1.17 9.32
N HIS A 27 -13.73 -0.74 9.34
CA HIS A 27 -14.20 0.31 10.24
C HIS A 27 -13.99 -0.09 11.70
N GLU A 28 -14.34 -1.31 12.08
CA GLU A 28 -14.16 -1.80 13.44
C GLU A 28 -12.66 -1.77 13.84
N SER A 29 -11.81 -2.19 12.94
CA SER A 29 -10.37 -2.19 13.19
C SER A 29 -9.81 -0.79 13.42
N LEU A 30 -10.23 0.19 12.60
CA LEU A 30 -9.75 1.56 12.69
C LEU A 30 -10.36 2.35 13.82
N SER A 31 -11.56 1.96 14.27
CA SER A 31 -12.29 2.71 15.30
C SER A 31 -11.88 2.35 16.72
N ARG A 32 -10.93 1.44 16.91
CA ARG A 32 -10.49 1.02 18.26
C ARG A 32 -9.93 2.17 19.08
N ASP A 33 -9.19 3.06 18.43
CA ASP A 33 -8.47 4.13 19.09
C ASP A 33 -9.02 5.53 18.80
N ARG A 34 -10.07 5.62 17.99
CA ARG A 34 -10.64 6.90 17.60
C ARG A 34 -12.06 6.74 17.09
N ASP A 35 -12.78 7.86 17.10
CA ASP A 35 -14.13 7.93 16.58
C ASP A 35 -14.07 8.25 15.09
N LEU A 36 -14.42 7.27 14.26
CA LEU A 36 -14.34 7.37 12.82
C LEU A 36 -15.67 6.94 12.22
N ALA A 37 -16.25 7.77 11.37
CA ALA A 37 -17.53 7.46 10.75
C ALA A 37 -17.43 6.30 9.76
N TYR A 38 -18.43 5.43 9.78
CA TYR A 38 -18.51 4.31 8.84
C TYR A 38 -18.48 4.79 7.39
N THR A 39 -19.20 5.86 7.07
CA THR A 39 -19.24 6.41 5.72
C THR A 39 -17.89 6.94 5.26
N THR A 40 -17.07 7.42 6.18
CA THR A 40 -15.72 7.87 5.86
C THR A 40 -14.87 6.69 5.38
N VAL A 41 -14.93 5.57 6.09
CA VAL A 41 -14.20 4.36 5.71
C VAL A 41 -14.71 3.83 4.36
N MET A 42 -16.02 3.82 4.18
CA MET A 42 -16.62 3.38 2.92
C MET A 42 -16.14 4.23 1.74
N THR A 43 -16.09 5.55 1.92
CA THR A 43 -15.61 6.46 0.88
C THR A 43 -14.14 6.22 0.55
N VAL A 44 -13.31 6.00 1.57
CA VAL A 44 -11.88 5.72 1.37
C VAL A 44 -11.70 4.43 0.58
N LEU A 45 -12.39 3.36 0.95
CA LEU A 45 -12.31 2.09 0.23
C LEU A 45 -12.79 2.22 -1.22
N ASP A 46 -13.84 2.98 -1.44
CA ASP A 46 -14.35 3.24 -2.79
C ASP A 46 -13.29 3.97 -3.64
N ARG A 47 -12.63 4.97 -3.06
CA ARG A 47 -11.56 5.69 -3.75
C ARG A 47 -10.37 4.78 -4.08
N LEU A 48 -9.99 3.94 -3.13
CA LEU A 48 -8.89 2.99 -3.36
C LEU A 48 -9.23 1.99 -4.46
N ALA A 49 -10.48 1.55 -4.52
CA ALA A 49 -10.94 0.66 -5.59
C ALA A 49 -10.90 1.36 -6.95
N LYS A 50 -11.32 2.61 -7.01
CA LYS A 50 -11.29 3.40 -8.25
C LYS A 50 -9.88 3.68 -8.72
N LYS A 51 -8.92 3.79 -7.79
CA LYS A 51 -7.50 3.96 -8.11
C LYS A 51 -6.82 2.62 -8.43
N SER A 52 -7.53 1.52 -8.36
CA SER A 52 -7.01 0.16 -8.56
C SER A 52 -5.97 -0.26 -7.51
N VAL A 53 -6.00 0.35 -6.33
CA VAL A 53 -5.12 0.02 -5.20
C VAL A 53 -5.66 -1.17 -4.43
N VAL A 54 -6.99 -1.32 -4.42
CA VAL A 54 -7.67 -2.49 -3.87
C VAL A 54 -8.59 -3.08 -4.91
N VAL A 55 -8.89 -4.37 -4.76
CA VAL A 55 -9.87 -5.06 -5.59
C VAL A 55 -11.12 -5.27 -4.75
N GLN A 56 -12.25 -4.85 -5.28
CA GLN A 56 -13.55 -5.04 -4.66
C GLN A 56 -14.13 -6.37 -5.15
N GLN A 57 -14.47 -7.24 -4.23
CA GLN A 57 -15.05 -8.54 -4.54
C GLN A 57 -16.47 -8.60 -3.98
N LYS A 58 -17.40 -8.98 -4.82
CA LYS A 58 -18.76 -9.18 -4.37
C LYS A 58 -18.87 -10.58 -3.76
N ALA A 59 -19.27 -10.64 -2.49
CA ALA A 59 -19.45 -11.90 -1.78
C ALA A 59 -20.73 -11.83 -0.98
N ASP A 60 -21.67 -12.71 -1.28
CA ASP A 60 -23.00 -12.73 -0.66
C ASP A 60 -23.70 -11.38 -0.80
N ARG A 61 -23.98 -10.68 0.30
CA ARG A 61 -24.70 -9.40 0.32
C ARG A 61 -23.80 -8.20 0.55
N ALA A 62 -22.51 -8.44 0.69
CA ALA A 62 -21.56 -7.39 1.00
C ALA A 62 -20.36 -7.45 0.07
N TYR A 63 -19.74 -6.30 -0.16
CA TYR A 63 -18.45 -6.26 -0.84
C TYR A 63 -17.34 -6.51 0.15
N ARG A 64 -16.32 -7.21 -0.31
CA ARG A 64 -15.08 -7.42 0.42
C ARG A 64 -13.95 -6.79 -0.38
N TYR A 65 -12.92 -6.40 0.33
CA TYR A 65 -11.79 -5.69 -0.28
C TYR A 65 -10.50 -6.41 0.03
N VAL A 66 -9.64 -6.48 -0.98
CA VAL A 66 -8.32 -7.09 -0.86
C VAL A 66 -7.32 -6.17 -1.54
N PRO A 67 -6.07 -6.05 -1.03
CA PRO A 67 -5.06 -5.24 -1.70
C PRO A 67 -4.78 -5.79 -3.10
N ALA A 68 -4.62 -4.89 -4.07
CA ALA A 68 -4.25 -5.27 -5.43
C ALA A 68 -2.78 -5.64 -5.52
N GLN A 69 -1.96 -5.09 -4.62
CA GLN A 69 -0.52 -5.31 -4.56
C GLN A 69 -0.10 -5.53 -3.11
N SER A 70 1.04 -6.20 -2.92
CA SER A 70 1.63 -6.34 -1.61
C SER A 70 2.13 -4.98 -1.09
N ARG A 71 2.41 -4.92 0.21
CA ARG A 71 3.01 -3.73 0.83
C ARG A 71 4.32 -3.37 0.15
N GLU A 72 5.14 -4.38 -0.11
CA GLU A 72 6.45 -4.21 -0.74
C GLU A 72 6.33 -3.70 -2.18
N GLU A 73 5.38 -4.24 -2.93
CA GLU A 73 5.11 -3.79 -4.30
C GLU A 73 4.66 -2.34 -4.34
N MET A 74 3.78 -1.95 -3.40
CA MET A 74 3.29 -0.57 -3.30
C MET A 74 4.43 0.38 -2.94
N THR A 75 5.28 0.01 -1.99
CA THR A 75 6.44 0.81 -1.60
C THR A 75 7.37 1.01 -2.78
N ALA A 76 7.67 -0.07 -3.50
CA ALA A 76 8.54 0.00 -4.67
C ALA A 76 7.94 0.90 -5.77
N ALA A 77 6.62 0.85 -5.96
CA ALA A 77 5.96 1.72 -6.94
C ALA A 77 6.13 3.20 -6.59
N VAL A 78 6.02 3.56 -5.31
CA VAL A 78 6.24 4.94 -4.85
C VAL A 78 7.69 5.36 -5.09
N MET A 79 8.65 4.47 -4.81
CA MET A 79 10.07 4.74 -5.05
C MET A 79 10.34 4.98 -6.55
N LEU A 80 9.76 4.15 -7.42
CA LEU A 80 9.91 4.31 -8.86
C LEU A 80 9.28 5.60 -9.37
N ASP A 81 8.13 5.98 -8.83
CA ASP A 81 7.49 7.25 -9.20
C ASP A 81 8.38 8.44 -8.85
N ALA A 82 8.98 8.43 -7.66
CA ALA A 82 9.90 9.47 -7.24
C ALA A 82 11.13 9.55 -8.15
N LEU A 83 11.70 8.39 -8.48
CA LEU A 83 12.86 8.32 -9.37
C LEU A 83 12.52 8.85 -10.77
N SER A 84 11.32 8.50 -11.27
CA SER A 84 10.88 8.93 -12.60
C SER A 84 10.66 10.44 -12.70
N ALA A 85 10.41 11.12 -11.58
CA ALA A 85 10.14 12.55 -11.55
C ALA A 85 11.40 13.40 -11.56
N THR A 86 12.58 12.83 -11.32
CA THR A 86 13.82 13.60 -11.29
C THR A 86 14.45 13.68 -12.69
N PRO A 87 15.04 14.84 -13.05
CA PRO A 87 15.73 14.98 -14.35
C PRO A 87 16.95 14.08 -14.51
N ASP A 88 17.70 13.84 -13.44
CA ASP A 88 18.90 13.00 -13.47
C ASP A 88 18.67 11.75 -12.60
N LYS A 89 18.14 10.72 -13.23
CA LYS A 89 17.80 9.47 -12.56
C LYS A 89 19.02 8.73 -12.04
N ASP A 90 20.11 8.75 -12.82
CA ASP A 90 21.34 8.05 -12.45
C ASP A 90 21.96 8.66 -11.21
N ALA A 91 22.00 10.00 -11.12
CA ALA A 91 22.54 10.69 -9.95
C ALA A 91 21.68 10.42 -8.70
N ALA A 92 20.35 10.48 -8.85
CA ALA A 92 19.44 10.20 -7.74
C ALA A 92 19.59 8.76 -7.24
N LEU A 93 19.68 7.81 -8.17
CA LEU A 93 19.84 6.40 -7.83
C LEU A 93 21.18 6.14 -7.15
N ALA A 94 22.25 6.73 -7.66
CA ALA A 94 23.58 6.60 -7.05
C ALA A 94 23.61 7.13 -5.63
N TYR A 95 22.99 8.29 -5.40
CA TYR A 95 22.90 8.88 -4.06
C TYR A 95 22.13 7.96 -3.12
N PHE A 96 20.99 7.44 -3.57
CA PHE A 96 20.17 6.53 -2.79
C PHE A 96 20.93 5.25 -2.41
N VAL A 97 21.57 4.62 -3.38
CA VAL A 97 22.37 3.40 -3.16
C VAL A 97 23.49 3.67 -2.16
N GLY A 98 24.08 4.86 -2.22
CA GLY A 98 25.14 5.27 -1.29
C GLY A 98 24.68 5.38 0.16
N GLN A 99 23.37 5.50 0.42
CA GLN A 99 22.81 5.53 1.78
C GLN A 99 22.60 4.13 2.36
N LEU A 100 22.70 3.09 1.53
CA LEU A 100 22.49 1.72 1.98
C LEU A 100 23.81 1.11 2.46
N SER A 101 23.73 0.24 3.48
CA SER A 101 24.89 -0.55 3.86
C SER A 101 25.21 -1.55 2.76
N PRO A 102 26.50 -1.95 2.60
CA PRO A 102 26.85 -2.99 1.63
C PRO A 102 26.07 -4.29 1.83
N ALA A 103 25.81 -4.65 3.09
CA ALA A 103 25.04 -5.85 3.42
C ALA A 103 23.58 -5.74 2.96
N ALA A 104 22.95 -4.58 3.17
CA ALA A 104 21.57 -4.36 2.74
C ALA A 104 21.45 -4.38 1.22
N LEU A 105 22.41 -3.75 0.53
CA LEU A 105 22.44 -3.73 -0.93
C LEU A 105 22.62 -5.13 -1.49
N GLN A 106 23.54 -5.89 -0.94
CA GLN A 106 23.77 -7.27 -1.37
C GLN A 106 22.55 -8.15 -1.17
N ALA A 107 21.91 -8.03 -0.01
CA ALA A 107 20.69 -8.80 0.30
C ALA A 107 19.55 -8.45 -0.67
N ALA A 108 19.39 -7.18 -1.01
CA ALA A 108 18.34 -6.74 -1.93
C ALA A 108 18.59 -7.30 -3.35
N ILE A 109 19.84 -7.27 -3.81
CA ILE A 109 20.20 -7.80 -5.13
C ILE A 109 19.92 -9.30 -5.19
N GLU A 110 20.32 -10.04 -4.17
CA GLU A 110 20.10 -11.49 -4.13
C GLU A 110 18.61 -11.84 -4.10
N ALA A 111 17.84 -11.13 -3.30
CA ALA A 111 16.39 -11.33 -3.21
C ALA A 111 15.71 -11.04 -4.56
N ALA A 112 16.13 -9.99 -5.25
CA ALA A 112 15.60 -9.62 -6.56
C ALA A 112 15.88 -10.69 -7.61
N ARG A 113 17.04 -11.31 -7.55
CA ARG A 113 17.42 -12.39 -8.50
C ARG A 113 16.59 -13.65 -8.31
N LYS A 114 16.15 -13.91 -7.08
CA LYS A 114 15.32 -15.09 -6.76
C LYS A 114 13.86 -14.88 -7.11
N GLY A 115 13.42 -13.64 -7.09
CA GLY A 115 12.04 -13.25 -7.39
C GLY A 115 11.82 -13.12 -8.87
#